data_942eab8b26cd620427e816fac4b27398
#
_entry.id   942eab8b26cd620427e816fac4b27398
#
_cell.length_a   1.000
_cell.length_b   1.000
_cell.length_c   1.000
_cell.angle_alpha   90.00
_cell.angle_beta   90.00
_cell.angle_gamma   90.00
#
_symmetry.space_group_name_H-M   'P 1'
#
loop_
_entity.id
_entity.type
_entity.pdbx_description
1 polymer ?
#
loop_
_entity_poly.entity_id
_entity_poly.type
_entity_poly.pdbx_seq_one_letter_code
_entity_poly.pdbx_strand_id
1 'polypeptide(L)'
;MKYEFSPSLQILAEDIATRIFPHIKIDRVKCFRSYGSSTKHTIARCHALGKLLQKAMDVPAFYALEFLGEKFDKMSRDEKLKVIIHELMHIPEGFGGGFKNHNIVNDKNVEECYGDYMACVKNEKKIDWFYLRKKKNKS
;
A
#
# COMPACT_ATOMS: atom_id res chain seq x y z
N MET A 1 -14.28 18.27 -0.18
CA MET A 1 -13.25 17.21 -0.06
C MET A 1 -11.95 17.80 0.44
N LYS A 2 -11.39 17.18 1.44
CA LYS A 2 -10.07 17.55 1.97
C LYS A 2 -9.12 16.37 1.80
N TYR A 3 -7.90 16.64 1.35
CA TYR A 3 -6.86 15.62 1.18
C TYR A 3 -5.67 15.94 2.07
N GLU A 4 -5.22 14.97 2.85
CA GLU A 4 -4.06 15.12 3.72
C GLU A 4 -3.07 13.99 3.46
N PHE A 5 -1.80 14.34 3.18
CA PHE A 5 -0.74 13.35 3.11
C PHE A 5 -0.64 12.62 4.46
N SER A 6 -0.54 11.29 4.42
CA SER A 6 -0.47 10.48 5.63
C SER A 6 0.90 9.82 5.77
N PRO A 7 1.79 10.38 6.60
CA PRO A 7 3.11 9.76 6.83
C PRO A 7 3.04 8.33 7.37
N SER A 8 2.09 8.05 8.26
CA SER A 8 1.93 6.71 8.84
C SER A 8 1.50 5.67 7.79
N LEU A 9 0.54 6.02 6.93
CA LEU A 9 0.12 5.14 5.84
C LEU A 9 1.20 5.00 4.78
N GLN A 10 1.96 6.06 4.52
CA GLN A 10 3.08 6.03 3.59
C GLN A 10 4.15 5.01 4.03
N ILE A 11 4.55 5.06 5.28
CA ILE A 11 5.54 4.13 5.85
C ILE A 11 5.02 2.68 5.74
N LEU A 12 3.76 2.46 6.08
CA LEU A 12 3.17 1.13 6.04
C LEU A 12 3.04 0.60 4.60
N ALA A 13 2.60 1.44 3.67
CA ALA A 13 2.50 1.07 2.26
C ALA A 13 3.88 0.76 1.66
N GLU A 14 4.89 1.54 2.00
CA GLU A 14 6.27 1.30 1.56
C GLU A 14 6.80 -0.04 2.11
N ASP A 15 6.53 -0.36 3.36
CA ASP A 15 6.93 -1.63 3.97
C ASP A 15 6.27 -2.81 3.25
N ILE A 16 4.96 -2.73 3.03
CA ILE A 16 4.22 -3.77 2.31
C ILE A 16 4.77 -3.94 0.88
N ALA A 17 4.92 -2.84 0.15
CA ALA A 17 5.38 -2.88 -1.24
C ALA A 17 6.79 -3.46 -1.34
N THR A 18 7.69 -3.04 -0.48
CA THR A 18 9.08 -3.52 -0.47
C THR A 18 9.14 -5.03 -0.24
N ARG A 19 8.26 -5.57 0.60
CA ARG A 19 8.25 -6.99 0.96
C ARG A 19 7.58 -7.88 -0.07
N ILE A 20 6.42 -7.45 -0.62
CA ILE A 20 5.58 -8.33 -1.44
C ILE A 20 5.24 -7.80 -2.84
N PHE A 21 5.54 -6.54 -3.15
CA PHE A 21 5.31 -5.94 -4.46
C PHE A 21 6.57 -5.23 -4.97
N PRO A 22 7.67 -5.96 -5.23
CA PRO A 22 8.97 -5.34 -5.54
C PRO A 22 8.99 -4.55 -6.84
N HIS A 23 8.00 -4.70 -7.71
CA HIS A 23 7.87 -3.91 -8.93
C HIS A 23 7.42 -2.47 -8.66
N ILE A 24 6.91 -2.18 -7.47
CA ILE A 24 6.41 -0.84 -7.14
C ILE A 24 7.57 0.09 -6.81
N LYS A 25 7.62 1.22 -7.51
CA LYS A 25 8.57 2.30 -7.25
C LYS A 25 8.00 3.20 -6.16
N ILE A 26 8.36 2.93 -4.92
CA ILE A 26 7.73 3.54 -3.73
C ILE A 26 7.91 5.06 -3.65
N ASP A 27 8.96 5.61 -4.27
CA ASP A 27 9.16 7.06 -4.36
C ASP A 27 8.12 7.75 -5.24
N ARG A 28 7.37 6.99 -6.04
CA ARG A 28 6.31 7.50 -6.92
C ARG A 28 4.91 7.00 -6.51
N VAL A 29 4.75 6.61 -5.27
CA VAL A 29 3.46 6.25 -4.68
C VAL A 29 3.30 7.07 -3.41
N LYS A 30 2.20 7.83 -3.31
CA LYS A 30 1.92 8.66 -2.14
C LYS A 30 0.55 8.31 -1.56
N CYS A 31 0.50 8.25 -0.24
CA CYS A 31 -0.72 7.88 0.50
C CYS A 31 -1.36 9.09 1.15
N PHE A 32 -2.65 9.28 0.88
CA PHE A 32 -3.44 10.40 1.40
C PHE A 32 -4.67 9.88 2.13
N ARG A 33 -5.07 10.57 3.18
CA ARG A 33 -6.42 10.47 3.72
C ARG A 33 -7.29 11.52 3.06
N SER A 34 -8.54 11.16 2.80
CA SER A 34 -9.54 12.12 2.31
C SER A 34 -10.70 12.19 3.28
N TYR A 35 -11.35 13.35 3.33
CA TYR A 35 -12.48 13.63 4.21
C TYR A 35 -13.56 14.37 3.44
N GLY A 36 -14.83 14.12 3.79
CA GLY A 36 -15.96 14.79 3.18
C GLY A 36 -16.54 14.10 1.95
N SER A 37 -16.19 12.85 1.69
CA SER A 37 -16.80 12.07 0.61
C SER A 37 -18.22 11.64 1.00
N SER A 38 -19.15 11.70 0.03
CA SER A 38 -20.52 11.24 0.20
C SER A 38 -20.74 9.78 -0.20
N THR A 39 -19.71 9.09 -0.67
CA THR A 39 -19.82 7.69 -1.09
C THR A 39 -20.11 6.78 0.10
N LYS A 40 -21.01 5.78 -0.12
CA LYS A 40 -21.46 4.90 0.96
C LYS A 40 -20.57 3.65 1.13
N HIS A 41 -19.97 3.18 0.05
CA HIS A 41 -19.29 1.87 0.04
C HIS A 41 -17.79 1.94 -0.23
N THR A 42 -17.29 3.02 -0.78
CA THR A 42 -15.88 3.18 -1.09
C THR A 42 -15.08 3.48 0.19
N ILE A 43 -14.01 2.72 0.42
CA ILE A 43 -13.12 2.89 1.57
C ILE A 43 -11.79 3.46 1.13
N ALA A 44 -11.33 3.10 -0.08
CA ALA A 44 -10.06 3.56 -0.62
C ALA A 44 -10.11 3.57 -2.15
N ARG A 45 -9.18 4.29 -2.77
CA ARG A 45 -9.04 4.39 -4.23
C ARG A 45 -7.57 4.44 -4.60
N CYS A 46 -7.23 3.80 -5.72
CA CYS A 46 -5.92 3.94 -6.35
C CYS A 46 -6.08 4.88 -7.55
N HIS A 47 -5.33 5.98 -7.55
CA HIS A 47 -5.31 6.95 -8.66
C HIS A 47 -3.99 6.82 -9.40
N ALA A 48 -4.04 6.87 -10.74
CA ALA A 48 -2.84 6.81 -11.56
C ALA A 48 -2.73 8.05 -12.43
N LEU A 49 -1.49 8.52 -12.63
CA LEU A 49 -1.19 9.53 -13.63
C LEU A 49 -1.04 8.83 -14.97
N GLY A 50 -2.04 8.99 -15.84
CA GLY A 50 -2.07 8.33 -17.15
C GLY A 50 -0.98 8.85 -18.09
N LYS A 51 -0.73 8.10 -19.16
CA LYS A 51 0.39 8.38 -20.10
C LYS A 51 0.32 9.75 -20.77
N LEU A 52 -0.88 10.20 -21.11
CA LEU A 52 -1.04 11.52 -21.74
C LEU A 52 -0.57 12.63 -20.81
N LEU A 53 -0.98 12.57 -19.53
CA LEU A 53 -0.58 13.57 -18.54
C LEU A 53 0.91 13.44 -18.19
N GLN A 54 1.46 12.24 -18.18
CA GLN A 54 2.89 12.03 -17.99
C GLN A 54 3.68 12.77 -19.07
N LYS A 55 3.25 12.65 -20.33
CA LYS A 55 3.89 13.35 -21.46
C LYS A 55 3.69 14.84 -21.40
N ALA A 56 2.48 15.28 -21.12
CA ALA A 56 2.15 16.71 -21.04
C ALA A 56 2.95 17.44 -19.95
N MET A 57 3.15 16.76 -18.82
CA MET A 57 3.88 17.31 -17.68
C MET A 57 5.38 17.00 -17.70
N ASP A 58 5.80 16.16 -18.61
CA ASP A 58 7.20 15.65 -18.71
C ASP A 58 7.64 15.01 -17.39
N VAL A 59 6.82 14.09 -16.89
CA VAL A 59 7.09 13.35 -15.66
C VAL A 59 6.81 11.86 -15.86
N PRO A 60 7.43 10.98 -15.07
CA PRO A 60 7.14 9.54 -15.12
C PRO A 60 5.82 9.20 -14.47
N ALA A 61 5.44 7.91 -14.54
CA ALA A 61 4.23 7.39 -13.89
C ALA A 61 4.24 7.67 -12.40
N PHE A 62 3.06 7.93 -11.86
CA PHE A 62 2.84 8.24 -10.45
C PHE A 62 1.49 7.69 -10.01
N TYR A 63 1.42 7.23 -8.77
CA TYR A 63 0.19 6.71 -8.18
C TYR A 63 -0.08 7.40 -6.85
N ALA A 64 -1.35 7.71 -6.60
CA ALA A 64 -1.79 8.21 -5.31
C ALA A 64 -2.82 7.25 -4.74
N LEU A 65 -2.59 6.80 -3.53
CA LEU A 65 -3.54 5.96 -2.79
C LEU A 65 -4.33 6.86 -1.86
N GLU A 66 -5.64 6.81 -2.01
CA GLU A 66 -6.57 7.61 -1.21
C GLU A 66 -7.33 6.70 -0.25
N PHE A 67 -7.30 7.02 1.03
CA PHE A 67 -8.03 6.30 2.07
C PHE A 67 -9.06 7.24 2.69
N LEU A 68 -10.33 6.86 2.62
CA LEU A 68 -11.42 7.69 3.14
C LEU A 68 -11.42 7.61 4.67
N GLY A 69 -10.90 8.65 5.31
CA GLY A 69 -10.54 8.65 6.72
C GLY A 69 -11.67 8.28 7.67
N GLU A 70 -12.89 8.80 7.43
CA GLU A 70 -14.04 8.51 8.29
C GLU A 70 -14.37 7.02 8.38
N LYS A 71 -14.17 6.27 7.30
CA LYS A 71 -14.46 4.83 7.24
C LYS A 71 -13.22 3.99 7.53
N PHE A 72 -12.11 4.35 6.92
CA PHE A 72 -10.86 3.59 7.02
C PHE A 72 -10.35 3.53 8.45
N ASP A 73 -10.34 4.65 9.15
CA ASP A 73 -9.78 4.72 10.50
C ASP A 73 -10.58 3.93 11.55
N LYS A 74 -11.82 3.58 11.24
CA LYS A 74 -12.66 2.73 12.09
C LYS A 74 -12.41 1.24 11.93
N MET A 75 -11.67 0.84 10.90
CA MET A 75 -11.40 -0.56 10.61
C MET A 75 -10.35 -1.13 11.58
N SER A 76 -10.36 -2.44 11.75
CA SER A 76 -9.33 -3.13 12.52
C SER A 76 -7.98 -3.02 11.81
N ARG A 77 -6.89 -3.30 12.53
CA ARG A 77 -5.55 -3.29 11.96
C ARG A 77 -5.44 -4.24 10.76
N ASP A 78 -5.97 -5.45 10.88
CA ASP A 78 -5.91 -6.45 9.83
C ASP A 78 -6.70 -6.03 8.59
N GLU A 79 -7.88 -5.44 8.79
CA GLU A 79 -8.69 -4.92 7.69
C GLU A 79 -7.99 -3.76 6.98
N LYS A 80 -7.36 -2.85 7.73
CA LYS A 80 -6.58 -1.75 7.15
C LYS A 80 -5.44 -2.26 6.29
N LEU A 81 -4.70 -3.26 6.75
CA LEU A 81 -3.61 -3.88 5.99
C LEU A 81 -4.12 -4.46 4.67
N LYS A 82 -5.26 -5.16 4.70
CA LYS A 82 -5.87 -5.74 3.50
C LYS A 82 -6.32 -4.68 2.51
N VAL A 83 -6.85 -3.56 2.99
CA VAL A 83 -7.25 -2.44 2.13
C VAL A 83 -6.02 -1.83 1.44
N ILE A 84 -4.93 -1.63 2.16
CA ILE A 84 -3.68 -1.10 1.58
C ILE A 84 -3.15 -2.07 0.53
N ILE A 85 -3.13 -3.36 0.82
CA ILE A 85 -2.70 -4.41 -0.13
C ILE A 85 -3.58 -4.37 -1.38
N HIS A 86 -4.89 -4.26 -1.22
CA HIS A 86 -5.84 -4.18 -2.33
C HIS A 86 -5.48 -3.01 -3.28
N GLU A 87 -5.22 -1.83 -2.73
CA GLU A 87 -4.90 -0.65 -3.53
C GLU A 87 -3.52 -0.77 -4.19
N LEU A 88 -2.52 -1.29 -3.49
CA LEU A 88 -1.20 -1.55 -4.06
C LEU A 88 -1.25 -2.59 -5.19
N MET A 89 -2.13 -3.58 -5.05
CA MET A 89 -2.30 -4.65 -6.04
C MET A 89 -2.81 -4.12 -7.39
N HIS A 90 -3.51 -2.99 -7.41
CA HIS A 90 -3.94 -2.35 -8.65
C HIS A 90 -2.79 -1.86 -9.52
N ILE A 91 -1.60 -1.67 -8.95
CA ILE A 91 -0.42 -1.15 -9.66
C ILE A 91 0.22 -2.29 -10.47
N PRO A 92 0.27 -2.20 -11.81
CA PRO A 92 0.84 -3.26 -12.66
C PRO A 92 2.35 -3.35 -12.56
N GLU A 93 2.90 -4.50 -12.93
CA GLU A 93 4.34 -4.77 -12.93
C GLU A 93 5.14 -3.75 -13.76
N GLY A 94 4.56 -3.24 -14.84
CA GLY A 94 5.21 -2.23 -15.68
C GLY A 94 5.31 -0.85 -15.06
N PHE A 95 4.55 -0.57 -14.01
CA PHE A 95 4.50 0.74 -13.34
C PHE A 95 4.38 1.90 -14.33
N GLY A 96 3.41 1.78 -15.27
CA GLY A 96 3.30 2.70 -16.41
C GLY A 96 2.12 3.68 -16.38
N GLY A 97 1.31 3.66 -15.33
CA GLY A 97 0.11 4.50 -15.20
C GLY A 97 -1.19 3.77 -15.51
N GLY A 98 -1.15 2.45 -15.75
CA GLY A 98 -2.34 1.62 -15.89
C GLY A 98 -2.76 0.99 -14.58
N PHE A 99 -3.82 0.18 -14.61
CA PHE A 99 -4.38 -0.52 -13.45
C PHE A 99 -4.62 -1.99 -13.77
N LYS A 100 -4.42 -2.85 -12.76
CA LYS A 100 -4.97 -4.21 -12.77
C LYS A 100 -6.44 -4.14 -12.37
N ASN A 101 -7.30 -4.91 -13.06
CA ASN A 101 -8.73 -4.91 -12.79
C ASN A 101 -9.10 -5.87 -11.65
N HIS A 102 -10.40 -5.89 -11.28
CA HIS A 102 -10.89 -6.71 -10.17
C HIS A 102 -10.95 -8.22 -10.47
N ASN A 103 -10.62 -8.67 -11.67
CA ASN A 103 -10.39 -10.10 -11.92
C ASN A 103 -9.11 -10.58 -11.22
N ILE A 104 -8.13 -9.70 -11.08
CA ILE A 104 -6.86 -9.98 -10.40
C ILE A 104 -6.88 -9.41 -8.98
N VAL A 105 -7.39 -8.18 -8.81
CA VAL A 105 -7.50 -7.53 -7.49
C VAL A 105 -8.84 -7.95 -6.89
N ASN A 106 -8.83 -9.05 -6.14
CA ASN A 106 -10.01 -9.62 -5.51
C ASN A 106 -9.65 -10.13 -4.11
N ASP A 107 -10.69 -10.49 -3.33
CA ASP A 107 -10.52 -10.89 -1.93
C ASP A 107 -9.58 -12.08 -1.76
N LYS A 108 -9.66 -13.07 -2.67
CA LYS A 108 -8.80 -14.26 -2.60
C LYS A 108 -7.32 -13.88 -2.74
N ASN A 109 -6.99 -13.07 -3.75
CA ASN A 109 -5.61 -12.66 -4.00
C ASN A 109 -5.11 -11.70 -2.90
N VAL A 110 -5.97 -10.85 -2.38
CA VAL A 110 -5.63 -9.99 -1.23
C VAL A 110 -5.31 -10.84 0.00
N GLU A 111 -6.10 -11.87 0.29
CA GLU A 111 -5.84 -12.77 1.42
C GLU A 111 -4.50 -13.50 1.28
N GLU A 112 -4.16 -13.97 0.08
CA GLU A 112 -2.87 -14.60 -0.18
C GLU A 112 -1.71 -13.63 0.06
N CYS A 113 -1.80 -12.41 -0.47
CA CYS A 113 -0.77 -11.39 -0.27
C CYS A 113 -0.66 -10.97 1.20
N TYR A 114 -1.78 -10.87 1.89
CA TYR A 114 -1.80 -10.57 3.32
C TYR A 114 -1.06 -11.66 4.11
N GLY A 115 -1.32 -12.92 3.79
CA GLY A 115 -0.60 -14.04 4.40
C GLY A 115 0.90 -13.97 4.17
N ASP A 116 1.31 -13.67 2.94
CA ASP A 116 2.74 -13.53 2.58
C ASP A 116 3.38 -12.38 3.34
N TYR A 117 2.71 -11.24 3.43
CA TYR A 117 3.19 -10.08 4.19
C TYR A 117 3.37 -10.41 5.67
N MET A 118 2.36 -11.03 6.28
CA MET A 118 2.42 -11.39 7.70
C MET A 118 3.52 -12.41 7.98
N ALA A 119 3.77 -13.35 7.06
CA ALA A 119 4.87 -14.31 7.18
C ALA A 119 6.22 -13.59 7.12
N CYS A 120 6.40 -12.62 6.23
CA CYS A 120 7.62 -11.81 6.16
C CYS A 120 7.88 -11.05 7.46
N VAL A 121 6.87 -10.39 8.00
CA VAL A 121 6.97 -9.62 9.26
C VAL A 121 7.32 -10.55 10.41
N LYS A 122 6.68 -11.70 10.50
CA LYS A 122 6.92 -12.69 11.56
C LYS A 122 8.35 -13.23 11.52
N ASN A 123 8.85 -13.55 10.32
CA ASN A 123 10.21 -14.05 10.14
C ASN A 123 11.26 -13.01 10.52
N GLU A 124 11.05 -11.75 10.15
CA GLU A 124 11.94 -10.65 10.51
C GLU A 124 12.00 -10.43 12.01
N LYS A 125 10.86 -10.44 12.71
CA LYS A 125 10.81 -10.33 14.17
C LYS A 125 11.59 -11.47 14.85
N LYS A 126 11.52 -12.69 14.32
CA LYS A 126 12.29 -13.82 14.83
C LYS A 126 13.80 -13.62 14.64
N ILE A 127 14.21 -13.13 13.47
CA ILE A 127 15.61 -12.84 13.15
C ILE A 127 16.15 -11.75 14.05
N ASP A 128 15.43 -10.65 14.22
CA ASP A 128 15.79 -9.53 15.08
C ASP A 128 15.93 -9.96 16.53
N TRP A 129 14.99 -10.75 17.03
CA TRP A 129 15.02 -11.29 18.38
C TRP A 129 16.25 -12.19 18.57
N PHE A 130 16.56 -13.03 17.60
CA PHE A 130 17.72 -13.93 17.63
C PHE A 130 19.04 -13.15 17.61
N TYR A 131 19.10 -12.10 16.79
CA TYR A 131 20.26 -11.20 16.73
C TYR A 131 20.51 -10.46 18.04
N LEU A 132 19.46 -9.92 18.64
CA LEU A 132 19.55 -9.24 19.94
C LEU A 132 20.03 -10.19 21.05
N ARG A 133 19.59 -11.44 21.01
CA ARG A 133 20.01 -12.46 21.96
C ARG A 133 21.50 -12.81 21.82
N LYS A 134 22.01 -12.90 20.60
CA LYS A 134 23.44 -13.11 20.32
C LYS A 134 24.28 -11.92 20.82
N LYS A 135 23.80 -10.71 20.65
CA LYS A 135 24.49 -9.48 21.08
C LYS A 135 24.60 -9.39 22.61
N LYS A 136 23.61 -9.86 23.35
CA LYS A 136 23.64 -9.94 24.83
C LYS A 136 24.65 -10.95 25.34
N ASN A 137 24.87 -12.04 24.59
CA ASN A 137 25.81 -13.08 25.01
C ASN A 137 27.27 -12.75 24.67
N LYS A 138 27.53 -11.67 23.93
CA LYS A 138 28.90 -11.22 23.57
C LYS A 138 29.45 -10.14 24.50
N SER A 139 28.63 -9.67 25.38
CA SER A 139 29.08 -8.70 26.42
C SER A 139 29.54 -9.45 27.69
#